data_60f7747591ec86c3a68c394390f67fd3
#
_entry.id   60f7747591ec86c3a68c394390f67fd3
#
_cell.length_a   1.000
_cell.length_b   1.000
_cell.length_c   1.000
_cell.angle_alpha   90.00
_cell.angle_beta   90.00
_cell.angle_gamma   90.00
#
_symmetry.space_group_name_H-M   'P 1'
#
loop_
_entity.id
_entity.type
_entity.pdbx_description
1 polymer ?
#
loop_
_entity_poly.entity_id
_entity_poly.type
_entity_poly.pdbx_seq_one_letter_code
_entity_poly.pdbx_strand_id
1 'polypeptide(L)'
;MTTSEPSRRGGFGLQTKVLMLVLLPLFLVTVALVGFKAYSTTQDAHDVLAEQREQLIEERRRAVRDVVQMAKTAIEPIYEDAGANDEEAKQQAAEIVRSMRFEDNNYIFIYDYEGNNIVTAPAPDREGTNMIDAKGPDGTYIIRDIVELASEGGGFYEYVWEYPGTDEPQPKHSFVDQLDKWGWAIGAGVYVTDVEPTMAEIEAATAADLRQGIIFAALLGLALFVVVALVAYVFVRRTVGPIKRT
;
A
#
# COMPACT_ATOMS: atom_id res chain seq x y z
N MET A 1 12.10 -77.44 -25.49
CA MET A 1 11.08 -77.31 -24.42
C MET A 1 11.61 -76.35 -23.42
N THR A 2 11.24 -75.05 -23.52
CA THR A 2 11.60 -74.00 -22.59
C THR A 2 10.37 -73.68 -21.76
N THR A 3 10.41 -74.08 -20.50
CA THR A 3 9.37 -73.78 -19.51
C THR A 3 9.54 -72.38 -19.04
N SER A 4 8.63 -71.46 -19.40
CA SER A 4 8.53 -70.12 -18.87
C SER A 4 7.96 -70.16 -17.44
N GLU A 5 8.78 -69.75 -16.43
CA GLU A 5 8.28 -69.52 -15.09
C GLU A 5 7.33 -68.32 -15.04
N PRO A 6 6.17 -68.43 -14.35
CA PRO A 6 5.28 -67.28 -14.17
C PRO A 6 5.90 -66.30 -13.17
N SER A 7 6.12 -65.06 -13.62
CA SER A 7 6.50 -63.92 -12.81
C SER A 7 5.50 -63.74 -11.65
N ARG A 8 5.95 -63.99 -10.41
CA ARG A 8 5.18 -63.63 -9.22
C ARG A 8 5.04 -62.13 -9.11
N ARG A 9 3.90 -61.58 -9.53
CA ARG A 9 3.49 -60.22 -9.18
C ARG A 9 3.37 -60.14 -7.65
N GLY A 10 4.36 -59.57 -6.98
CA GLY A 10 4.37 -59.30 -5.53
C GLY A 10 3.27 -58.30 -5.18
N GLY A 11 2.09 -58.81 -4.83
CA GLY A 11 1.01 -57.97 -4.29
C GLY A 11 1.35 -57.57 -2.86
N PHE A 12 1.07 -56.30 -2.55
CA PHE A 12 1.24 -55.80 -1.17
C PHE A 12 0.51 -56.68 -0.15
N GLY A 13 1.17 -57.01 0.96
CA GLY A 13 0.58 -57.80 2.03
C GLY A 13 -0.66 -57.12 2.64
N LEU A 14 -1.57 -57.92 3.23
CA LEU A 14 -2.81 -57.41 3.83
C LEU A 14 -2.58 -56.23 4.79
N GLN A 15 -1.52 -56.29 5.61
CA GLN A 15 -1.14 -55.21 6.52
C GLN A 15 -0.85 -53.89 5.79
N THR A 16 -0.10 -53.96 4.70
CA THR A 16 0.23 -52.76 3.89
C THR A 16 -1.03 -52.16 3.22
N LYS A 17 -1.94 -53.01 2.75
CA LYS A 17 -3.20 -52.55 2.17
C LYS A 17 -4.08 -51.84 3.20
N VAL A 18 -4.21 -52.39 4.38
CA VAL A 18 -4.97 -51.75 5.48
C VAL A 18 -4.32 -50.43 5.92
N LEU A 19 -2.98 -50.42 6.04
CA LEU A 19 -2.27 -49.22 6.40
C LEU A 19 -2.42 -48.12 5.34
N MET A 20 -2.30 -48.43 4.08
CA MET A 20 -2.53 -47.49 2.98
C MET A 20 -3.96 -46.95 2.96
N LEU A 21 -4.96 -47.79 3.22
CA LEU A 21 -6.36 -47.39 3.28
C LEU A 21 -6.64 -46.32 4.33
N VAL A 22 -5.92 -46.35 5.45
CA VAL A 22 -6.06 -45.39 6.56
C VAL A 22 -5.16 -44.16 6.36
N LEU A 23 -3.90 -44.37 5.97
CA LEU A 23 -2.92 -43.27 5.88
C LEU A 23 -3.08 -42.38 4.67
N LEU A 24 -3.50 -42.95 3.53
CA LEU A 24 -3.67 -42.14 2.30
C LEU A 24 -4.76 -41.07 2.42
N PRO A 25 -5.98 -41.36 2.89
CA PRO A 25 -6.99 -40.34 3.12
C PRO A 25 -6.55 -39.32 4.17
N LEU A 26 -5.90 -39.77 5.26
CA LEU A 26 -5.40 -38.88 6.29
C LEU A 26 -4.34 -37.91 5.74
N PHE A 27 -3.42 -38.41 4.92
CA PHE A 27 -2.40 -37.60 4.27
C PHE A 27 -3.06 -36.55 3.35
N LEU A 28 -4.02 -36.98 2.52
CA LEU A 28 -4.74 -36.06 1.61
C LEU A 28 -5.50 -34.98 2.37
N VAL A 29 -6.18 -35.34 3.46
CA VAL A 29 -6.90 -34.37 4.31
C VAL A 29 -5.91 -33.39 4.96
N THR A 30 -4.78 -33.87 5.47
CA THR A 30 -3.75 -32.99 6.07
C THR A 30 -3.19 -32.02 5.05
N VAL A 31 -2.84 -32.50 3.85
CA VAL A 31 -2.36 -31.66 2.75
C VAL A 31 -3.41 -30.63 2.31
N ALA A 32 -4.67 -31.06 2.21
CA ALA A 32 -5.78 -30.19 1.84
C ALA A 32 -6.01 -29.09 2.89
N LEU A 33 -5.97 -29.42 4.18
CA LEU A 33 -6.12 -28.45 5.27
C LEU A 33 -4.97 -27.44 5.32
N VAL A 34 -3.72 -27.90 5.20
CA VAL A 34 -2.55 -27.01 5.16
C VAL A 34 -2.59 -26.12 3.92
N GLY A 35 -2.92 -26.68 2.77
CA GLY A 35 -3.06 -25.93 1.52
C GLY A 35 -4.20 -24.90 1.57
N PHE A 36 -5.35 -25.27 2.12
CA PHE A 36 -6.48 -24.34 2.32
C PHE A 36 -6.11 -23.21 3.28
N LYS A 37 -5.44 -23.53 4.40
CA LYS A 37 -4.99 -22.51 5.36
C LYS A 37 -3.99 -21.56 4.71
N ALA A 38 -3.01 -22.08 3.95
CA ALA A 38 -2.04 -21.25 3.24
C ALA A 38 -2.74 -20.30 2.23
N TYR A 39 -3.68 -20.83 1.46
CA TYR A 39 -4.45 -20.04 0.49
C TYR A 39 -5.28 -18.93 1.17
N SER A 40 -6.06 -19.29 2.19
CA SER A 40 -6.88 -18.32 2.94
C SER A 40 -6.01 -17.21 3.56
N THR A 41 -4.91 -17.58 4.23
CA THR A 41 -4.03 -16.62 4.89
C THR A 41 -3.36 -15.67 3.88
N THR A 42 -3.06 -16.13 2.66
CA THR A 42 -2.50 -15.28 1.61
C THR A 42 -3.53 -14.28 1.08
N GLN A 43 -4.79 -14.69 0.91
CA GLN A 43 -5.88 -13.79 0.51
C GLN A 43 -6.13 -12.72 1.59
N ASP A 44 -6.27 -13.14 2.85
CA ASP A 44 -6.48 -12.23 3.98
C ASP A 44 -5.35 -11.18 4.07
N ALA A 45 -4.10 -11.57 3.77
CA ALA A 45 -2.97 -10.65 3.78
C ALA A 45 -3.01 -9.61 2.66
N HIS A 46 -3.44 -9.98 1.46
CA HIS A 46 -3.61 -9.03 0.35
C HIS A 46 -4.68 -7.98 0.68
N ASP A 47 -5.80 -8.41 1.26
CA ASP A 47 -6.88 -7.50 1.64
C ASP A 47 -6.44 -6.53 2.75
N VAL A 48 -5.72 -7.03 3.75
CA VAL A 48 -5.15 -6.21 4.84
C VAL A 48 -4.13 -5.20 4.31
N LEU A 49 -3.24 -5.61 3.40
CA LEU A 49 -2.26 -4.69 2.78
C LEU A 49 -2.94 -3.60 1.96
N ALA A 50 -3.99 -3.94 1.20
CA ALA A 50 -4.75 -2.96 0.43
C ALA A 50 -5.43 -1.93 1.36
N GLU A 51 -6.05 -2.39 2.45
CA GLU A 51 -6.67 -1.53 3.45
C GLU A 51 -5.65 -0.63 4.16
N GLN A 52 -4.50 -1.17 4.55
CA GLN A 52 -3.42 -0.39 5.17
C GLN A 52 -2.87 0.68 4.23
N ARG A 53 -2.72 0.36 2.94
CA ARG A 53 -2.30 1.33 1.93
C ARG A 53 -3.30 2.49 1.81
N GLU A 54 -4.59 2.18 1.75
CA GLU A 54 -5.63 3.19 1.66
C GLU A 54 -5.68 4.07 2.92
N GLN A 55 -5.56 3.46 4.09
CA GLN A 55 -5.49 4.19 5.37
C GLN A 55 -4.29 5.14 5.41
N LEU A 56 -3.11 4.70 4.94
CA LEU A 56 -1.91 5.53 4.90
C LEU A 56 -2.06 6.71 3.92
N ILE A 57 -2.65 6.48 2.75
CA ILE A 57 -2.95 7.55 1.79
C ILE A 57 -3.93 8.56 2.39
N GLU A 58 -5.00 8.11 3.02
CA GLU A 58 -5.98 8.99 3.67
C GLU A 58 -5.40 9.76 4.86
N GLU A 59 -4.47 9.17 5.59
CA GLU A 59 -3.74 9.85 6.66
C GLU A 59 -2.86 10.97 6.09
N ARG A 60 -2.13 10.68 5.00
CA ARG A 60 -1.31 11.67 4.29
C ARG A 60 -2.15 12.80 3.70
N ARG A 61 -3.31 12.49 3.11
CA ARG A 61 -4.26 13.51 2.60
C ARG A 61 -4.73 14.43 3.72
N ARG A 62 -5.09 13.90 4.89
CA ARG A 62 -5.46 14.71 6.04
C ARG A 62 -4.32 15.59 6.52
N ALA A 63 -3.11 15.05 6.61
CA ALA A 63 -1.93 15.82 7.00
C ALA A 63 -1.67 17.00 6.06
N VAL A 64 -1.79 16.79 4.73
CA VAL A 64 -1.64 17.86 3.73
C VAL A 64 -2.70 18.97 3.90
N ARG A 65 -3.96 18.60 4.13
CA ARG A 65 -5.01 19.59 4.43
C ARG A 65 -4.67 20.39 5.69
N ASP A 66 -4.22 19.73 6.73
CA ASP A 66 -3.87 20.39 8.01
C ASP A 66 -2.69 21.36 7.82
N VAL A 67 -1.72 21.03 6.96
CA VAL A 67 -0.60 21.92 6.58
C VAL A 67 -1.13 23.19 5.89
N VAL A 68 -2.06 23.05 4.95
CA VAL A 68 -2.67 24.21 4.28
C VAL A 68 -3.45 25.08 5.28
N GLN A 69 -4.19 24.47 6.19
CA GLN A 69 -4.91 25.22 7.24
C GLN A 69 -3.95 25.93 8.19
N MET A 70 -2.83 25.30 8.58
CA MET A 70 -1.79 25.95 9.36
C MET A 70 -1.18 27.14 8.62
N ALA A 71 -0.92 27.02 7.32
CA ALA A 71 -0.40 28.12 6.52
C ALA A 71 -1.39 29.29 6.44
N LYS A 72 -2.67 28.99 6.24
CA LYS A 72 -3.75 30.03 6.27
C LYS A 72 -3.80 30.72 7.64
N THR A 73 -3.73 29.96 8.73
CA THR A 73 -3.71 30.51 10.09
C THR A 73 -2.48 31.40 10.32
N ALA A 74 -1.31 31.02 9.79
CA ALA A 74 -0.08 31.81 9.94
C ALA A 74 -0.15 33.18 9.27
N ILE A 75 -0.90 33.30 8.17
CA ILE A 75 -1.08 34.57 7.44
C ILE A 75 -2.39 35.27 7.78
N GLU A 76 -3.29 34.65 8.56
CA GLU A 76 -4.61 35.17 8.89
C GLU A 76 -4.59 36.61 9.44
N PRO A 77 -3.71 37.00 10.38
CA PRO A 77 -3.68 38.39 10.87
C PRO A 77 -3.39 39.41 9.76
N ILE A 78 -2.50 39.07 8.81
CA ILE A 78 -2.18 39.92 7.66
C ILE A 78 -3.35 39.94 6.68
N TYR A 79 -3.92 38.76 6.42
CA TYR A 79 -5.04 38.60 5.48
C TYR A 79 -6.28 39.34 5.95
N GLU A 80 -6.63 39.27 7.23
CA GLU A 80 -7.83 39.94 7.78
C GLU A 80 -7.73 41.46 7.73
N ASP A 81 -6.56 42.03 8.11
CA ASP A 81 -6.33 43.47 8.18
C ASP A 81 -6.12 44.11 6.82
N ALA A 82 -5.68 43.39 5.80
CA ALA A 82 -5.36 43.90 4.48
C ALA A 82 -6.58 44.11 3.60
N GLY A 83 -6.47 45.07 2.68
CA GLY A 83 -7.41 45.22 1.55
C GLY A 83 -7.15 44.19 0.45
N ALA A 84 -8.11 44.05 -0.48
CA ALA A 84 -8.00 43.13 -1.62
C ALA A 84 -6.79 43.43 -2.54
N ASN A 85 -6.39 44.70 -2.65
CA ASN A 85 -5.30 45.18 -3.51
C ASN A 85 -4.07 45.64 -2.70
N ASP A 86 -3.89 45.16 -1.47
CA ASP A 86 -2.76 45.49 -0.63
C ASP A 86 -1.57 44.59 -1.02
N GLU A 87 -0.75 45.10 -1.93
CA GLU A 87 0.41 44.34 -2.45
C GLU A 87 1.51 44.14 -1.41
N GLU A 88 1.65 45.05 -0.42
CA GLU A 88 2.62 44.87 0.66
C GLU A 88 2.22 43.72 1.59
N ALA A 89 0.95 43.64 1.97
CA ALA A 89 0.39 42.53 2.77
C ALA A 89 0.46 41.20 2.02
N LYS A 90 0.13 41.19 0.72
CA LYS A 90 0.27 40.01 -0.13
C LYS A 90 1.71 39.51 -0.18
N GLN A 91 2.69 40.42 -0.37
CA GLN A 91 4.09 40.06 -0.40
C GLN A 91 4.56 39.50 0.96
N GLN A 92 4.16 40.11 2.08
CA GLN A 92 4.50 39.63 3.40
C GLN A 92 3.92 38.24 3.68
N ALA A 93 2.67 37.98 3.30
CA ALA A 93 2.05 36.67 3.41
C ALA A 93 2.76 35.62 2.54
N ALA A 94 3.10 35.97 1.29
CA ALA A 94 3.85 35.10 0.39
C ALA A 94 5.22 34.71 0.96
N GLU A 95 5.94 35.64 1.62
CA GLU A 95 7.23 35.36 2.26
C GLU A 95 7.10 34.37 3.43
N ILE A 96 6.05 34.52 4.24
CA ILE A 96 5.75 33.58 5.34
C ILE A 96 5.54 32.18 4.75
N VAL A 97 4.63 32.04 3.79
CA VAL A 97 4.29 30.75 3.16
C VAL A 97 5.50 30.16 2.44
N ARG A 98 6.30 30.98 1.75
CA ARG A 98 7.52 30.53 1.06
C ARG A 98 8.55 29.93 2.02
N SER A 99 8.58 30.38 3.27
CA SER A 99 9.48 29.85 4.29
C SER A 99 9.02 28.51 4.89
N MET A 100 7.74 28.16 4.74
CA MET A 100 7.17 26.96 5.32
C MET A 100 7.57 25.71 4.55
N ARG A 101 8.01 24.69 5.29
CA ARG A 101 8.32 23.35 4.78
C ARG A 101 7.69 22.34 5.71
N PHE A 102 7.36 21.18 5.17
CA PHE A 102 6.89 20.06 5.95
C PHE A 102 7.47 18.77 5.38
N GLU A 103 7.57 17.75 6.23
CA GLU A 103 8.29 16.52 5.91
C GLU A 103 9.70 16.82 5.34
N ASP A 104 10.28 15.93 4.55
CA ASP A 104 11.68 16.09 4.14
C ASP A 104 11.88 17.24 3.14
N ASN A 105 10.94 17.48 2.22
CA ASN A 105 11.13 18.51 1.18
C ASN A 105 9.82 19.03 0.59
N ASN A 106 8.67 18.71 1.19
CA ASN A 106 7.38 19.15 0.73
C ASN A 106 7.17 20.65 1.01
N TYR A 107 6.37 21.30 0.20
CA TYR A 107 6.21 22.74 0.16
C TYR A 107 4.76 23.15 -0.05
N ILE A 108 4.49 24.41 0.31
CA ILE A 108 3.22 25.07 0.04
C ILE A 108 3.40 25.92 -1.21
N PHE A 109 2.41 25.91 -2.09
CA PHE A 109 2.36 26.72 -3.30
C PHE A 109 1.19 27.69 -3.25
N ILE A 110 1.35 28.81 -3.96
CA ILE A 110 0.29 29.79 -4.17
C ILE A 110 0.27 30.18 -5.66
N TYR A 111 -0.91 30.14 -6.26
CA TYR A 111 -1.21 30.72 -7.57
C TYR A 111 -2.31 31.75 -7.42
N ASP A 112 -2.29 32.82 -8.23
CA ASP A 112 -3.51 33.62 -8.39
C ASP A 112 -4.51 32.94 -9.33
N TYR A 113 -5.73 33.48 -9.41
CA TYR A 113 -6.77 32.87 -10.25
C TYR A 113 -6.53 33.06 -11.75
N GLU A 114 -5.60 33.92 -12.16
CA GLU A 114 -5.09 34.01 -13.53
C GLU A 114 -4.00 32.99 -13.85
N GLY A 115 -3.54 32.20 -12.85
CA GLY A 115 -2.52 31.17 -12.98
C GLY A 115 -1.09 31.67 -12.86
N ASN A 116 -0.87 32.89 -12.35
CA ASN A 116 0.46 33.36 -12.03
C ASN A 116 0.97 32.66 -10.76
N ASN A 117 2.19 32.17 -10.82
CA ASN A 117 2.83 31.53 -9.68
C ASN A 117 3.33 32.60 -8.69
N ILE A 118 2.77 32.61 -7.48
CA ILE A 118 3.15 33.54 -6.41
C ILE A 118 4.19 32.92 -5.49
N VAL A 119 4.02 31.63 -5.13
CA VAL A 119 4.93 30.88 -4.27
C VAL A 119 5.13 29.47 -4.78
N THR A 120 6.37 29.10 -5.08
CA THR A 120 6.78 27.71 -5.32
C THR A 120 8.24 27.56 -4.89
N ALA A 121 8.46 27.39 -3.62
CA ALA A 121 9.77 27.45 -2.99
C ALA A 121 10.85 26.51 -3.57
N PRO A 122 10.55 25.28 -4.10
CA PRO A 122 11.55 24.46 -4.78
C PRO A 122 11.97 24.98 -6.16
N ALA A 123 11.19 25.85 -6.77
CA ALA A 123 11.43 26.41 -8.10
C ALA A 123 11.17 27.93 -8.10
N PRO A 124 12.00 28.72 -7.40
CA PRO A 124 11.78 30.15 -7.24
C PRO A 124 11.88 30.92 -8.55
N ASP A 125 12.51 30.37 -9.56
CA ASP A 125 12.57 30.89 -10.93
C ASP A 125 11.23 30.87 -11.66
N ARG A 126 10.28 30.07 -11.18
CA ARG A 126 8.89 30.03 -11.71
C ARG A 126 8.00 31.10 -11.07
N GLU A 127 8.39 31.65 -9.92
CA GLU A 127 7.60 32.68 -9.25
C GLU A 127 7.51 33.96 -10.15
N GLY A 128 6.32 34.52 -10.25
CA GLY A 128 6.02 35.63 -11.15
C GLY A 128 5.72 35.23 -12.60
N THR A 129 5.83 33.94 -12.96
CA THR A 129 5.48 33.47 -14.30
C THR A 129 4.04 32.95 -14.34
N ASN A 130 3.38 33.12 -15.49
CA ASN A 130 2.05 32.53 -15.69
C ASN A 130 2.18 31.08 -16.11
N MET A 131 1.55 30.18 -15.34
CA MET A 131 1.59 28.74 -15.53
C MET A 131 0.21 28.13 -15.86
N ILE A 132 -0.77 28.94 -16.24
CA ILE A 132 -2.14 28.49 -16.52
C ILE A 132 -2.21 27.37 -17.57
N ASP A 133 -1.26 27.38 -18.51
CA ASP A 133 -1.16 26.41 -19.60
C ASP A 133 -0.18 25.26 -19.31
N ALA A 134 0.35 25.17 -18.08
CA ALA A 134 1.22 24.07 -17.68
C ALA A 134 0.46 22.74 -17.70
N LYS A 135 1.06 21.75 -18.38
CA LYS A 135 0.46 20.43 -18.58
C LYS A 135 1.22 19.36 -17.86
N GLY A 136 0.47 18.43 -17.28
CA GLY A 136 1.00 17.14 -16.86
C GLY A 136 1.38 16.24 -18.05
N PRO A 137 2.02 15.10 -17.78
CA PRO A 137 2.42 14.13 -18.81
C PRO A 137 1.23 13.57 -19.62
N ASP A 138 0.05 13.54 -19.03
CA ASP A 138 -1.21 13.10 -19.64
C ASP A 138 -1.91 14.20 -20.46
N GLY A 139 -1.35 15.41 -20.48
CA GLY A 139 -1.90 16.57 -21.19
C GLY A 139 -2.92 17.40 -20.40
N THR A 140 -3.21 17.03 -19.14
CA THR A 140 -4.11 17.78 -18.24
C THR A 140 -3.52 19.13 -17.87
N TYR A 141 -4.33 20.18 -17.86
CA TYR A 141 -3.93 21.55 -17.48
C TYR A 141 -3.98 21.71 -15.96
N ILE A 142 -2.92 21.31 -15.29
CA ILE A 142 -2.87 21.15 -13.83
C ILE A 142 -3.18 22.45 -13.07
N ILE A 143 -2.61 23.58 -13.51
CA ILE A 143 -2.81 24.85 -12.81
C ILE A 143 -4.23 25.40 -13.03
N ARG A 144 -4.85 25.15 -14.19
CA ARG A 144 -6.28 25.46 -14.39
C ARG A 144 -7.17 24.72 -13.41
N ASP A 145 -6.95 23.42 -13.29
CA ASP A 145 -7.74 22.57 -12.39
C ASP A 145 -7.55 23.00 -10.92
N ILE A 146 -6.32 23.35 -10.52
CA ILE A 146 -6.01 23.88 -9.19
C ILE A 146 -6.75 25.20 -8.92
N VAL A 147 -6.70 26.14 -9.85
CA VAL A 147 -7.35 27.44 -9.72
C VAL A 147 -8.87 27.30 -9.72
N GLU A 148 -9.42 26.49 -10.62
CA GLU A 148 -10.86 26.18 -10.67
C GLU A 148 -11.34 25.57 -9.36
N LEU A 149 -10.67 24.52 -8.88
CA LEU A 149 -10.97 23.85 -7.62
C LEU A 149 -10.92 24.84 -6.43
N ALA A 150 -9.91 25.69 -6.36
CA ALA A 150 -9.81 26.71 -5.31
C ALA A 150 -10.99 27.70 -5.37
N SER A 151 -11.37 28.18 -6.56
CA SER A 151 -12.47 29.13 -6.75
C SER A 151 -13.84 28.55 -6.39
N GLU A 152 -13.98 27.23 -6.40
CA GLU A 152 -15.17 26.48 -6.00
C GLU A 152 -15.21 26.10 -4.50
N GLY A 153 -14.23 26.52 -3.72
CA GLY A 153 -14.17 26.28 -2.27
C GLY A 153 -13.09 25.30 -1.83
N GLY A 154 -12.22 24.88 -2.75
CA GLY A 154 -11.10 24.01 -2.47
C GLY A 154 -11.45 22.51 -2.41
N GLY A 155 -10.43 21.70 -2.24
CA GLY A 155 -10.58 20.25 -2.21
C GLY A 155 -9.29 19.50 -2.45
N PHE A 156 -9.40 18.18 -2.56
CA PHE A 156 -8.27 17.31 -2.93
C PHE A 156 -8.18 17.19 -4.46
N TYR A 157 -6.94 17.21 -4.96
CA TYR A 157 -6.62 17.03 -6.36
C TYR A 157 -5.43 16.09 -6.54
N GLU A 158 -5.56 15.14 -7.45
CA GLU A 158 -4.54 14.14 -7.77
C GLU A 158 -4.05 14.38 -9.19
N TYR A 159 -2.73 14.50 -9.34
CA TYR A 159 -2.08 14.78 -10.62
C TYR A 159 -0.64 14.32 -10.63
N VAL A 160 0.00 14.34 -11.78
CA VAL A 160 1.43 14.02 -11.93
C VAL A 160 2.20 15.33 -12.04
N TRP A 161 3.19 15.52 -11.15
CA TRP A 161 4.01 16.72 -11.09
C TRP A 161 5.48 16.39 -10.85
N GLU A 162 6.37 17.28 -11.22
CA GLU A 162 7.81 17.15 -10.99
C GLU A 162 8.11 17.03 -9.50
N TYR A 163 8.93 16.02 -9.14
CA TYR A 163 9.39 15.85 -7.77
C TYR A 163 10.40 16.94 -7.40
N PRO A 164 10.36 17.56 -6.19
CA PRO A 164 11.24 18.64 -5.81
C PRO A 164 12.72 18.34 -6.01
N GLY A 165 13.41 19.21 -6.74
CA GLY A 165 14.83 19.06 -7.03
C GLY A 165 15.17 18.06 -8.15
N THR A 166 14.16 17.53 -8.84
CA THR A 166 14.34 16.68 -10.02
C THR A 166 13.36 17.12 -11.13
N ASP A 167 13.60 16.63 -12.35
CA ASP A 167 12.65 16.79 -13.46
C ASP A 167 11.76 15.54 -13.64
N GLU A 168 11.76 14.62 -12.66
CA GLU A 168 11.01 13.37 -12.74
C GLU A 168 9.54 13.59 -12.34
N PRO A 169 8.59 13.35 -13.26
CA PRO A 169 7.17 13.47 -12.93
C PRO A 169 6.74 12.30 -12.03
N GLN A 170 6.06 12.62 -10.91
CA GLN A 170 5.55 11.65 -9.96
C GLN A 170 4.11 11.96 -9.56
N PRO A 171 3.30 10.94 -9.22
CA PRO A 171 1.96 11.14 -8.71
C PRO A 171 1.98 11.95 -7.41
N LYS A 172 1.17 13.02 -7.37
CA LYS A 172 1.06 13.95 -6.24
C LYS A 172 -0.40 14.07 -5.80
N HIS A 173 -0.63 13.96 -4.50
CA HIS A 173 -1.91 14.23 -3.88
C HIS A 173 -1.82 15.60 -3.18
N SER A 174 -2.62 16.55 -3.63
CA SER A 174 -2.65 17.89 -3.06
C SER A 174 -3.99 18.20 -2.43
N PHE A 175 -3.98 19.05 -1.43
CA PHE A 175 -5.14 19.78 -0.96
C PHE A 175 -4.97 21.24 -1.36
N VAL A 176 -6.01 21.82 -1.94
CA VAL A 176 -6.06 23.22 -2.38
C VAL A 176 -7.19 23.91 -1.64
N ASP A 177 -6.97 25.15 -1.25
CA ASP A 177 -7.97 26.01 -0.61
C ASP A 177 -7.89 27.43 -1.17
N GLN A 178 -8.84 28.25 -0.87
CA GLN A 178 -8.97 29.61 -1.38
C GLN A 178 -8.52 30.66 -0.37
N LEU A 179 -8.02 31.79 -0.91
CA LEU A 179 -7.87 33.07 -0.24
C LEU A 179 -8.59 34.12 -1.09
N ASP A 180 -9.92 34.08 -1.04
CA ASP A 180 -10.82 34.79 -1.95
C ASP A 180 -10.58 36.29 -2.05
N LYS A 181 -10.33 36.95 -0.91
CA LYS A 181 -10.07 38.40 -0.88
C LYS A 181 -8.94 38.81 -1.83
N TRP A 182 -7.95 37.93 -2.00
CA TRP A 182 -6.79 38.17 -2.85
C TRP A 182 -6.85 37.45 -4.21
N GLY A 183 -7.88 36.61 -4.43
CA GLY A 183 -7.98 35.78 -5.63
C GLY A 183 -6.86 34.75 -5.71
N TRP A 184 -6.47 34.12 -4.59
CA TRP A 184 -5.38 33.17 -4.51
C TRP A 184 -5.88 31.76 -4.23
N ALA A 185 -5.26 30.81 -4.91
CA ALA A 185 -5.29 29.39 -4.62
C ALA A 185 -4.05 29.03 -3.82
N ILE A 186 -4.22 28.58 -2.57
CA ILE A 186 -3.14 28.08 -1.70
C ILE A 186 -3.26 26.58 -1.61
N GLY A 187 -2.15 25.85 -1.74
CA GLY A 187 -2.18 24.39 -1.67
C GLY A 187 -0.85 23.80 -1.23
N ALA A 188 -0.92 22.55 -0.81
CA ALA A 188 0.23 21.72 -0.51
C ALA A 188 -0.02 20.31 -1.05
N GLY A 189 1.02 19.50 -1.21
CA GLY A 189 0.86 18.14 -1.69
C GLY A 189 2.01 17.24 -1.26
N VAL A 190 1.72 15.93 -1.18
CA VAL A 190 2.67 14.86 -0.94
C VAL A 190 2.78 13.97 -2.16
N TYR A 191 3.94 13.39 -2.38
CA TYR A 191 4.16 12.46 -3.48
C TYR A 191 3.87 11.03 -3.03
N VAL A 192 3.23 10.24 -3.89
CA VAL A 192 2.87 8.84 -3.58
C VAL A 192 4.11 8.00 -3.35
N THR A 193 5.20 8.32 -4.03
CA THR A 193 6.50 7.65 -3.87
C THR A 193 7.11 7.79 -2.48
N ASP A 194 6.72 8.80 -1.70
CA ASP A 194 7.15 8.95 -0.31
C ASP A 194 6.52 7.89 0.62
N VAL A 195 5.45 7.25 0.16
CA VAL A 195 4.73 6.18 0.88
C VAL A 195 5.30 4.79 0.55
N GLU A 196 5.89 4.62 -0.63
CA GLU A 196 6.37 3.32 -1.12
C GLU A 196 7.40 2.63 -0.20
N PRO A 197 8.41 3.31 0.38
CA PRO A 197 9.35 2.66 1.30
C PRO A 197 8.66 2.06 2.52
N THR A 198 7.71 2.79 3.10
CA THR A 198 6.92 2.32 4.26
C THR A 198 6.06 1.12 3.89
N MET A 199 5.44 1.15 2.70
CA MET A 199 4.66 0.01 2.21
C MET A 199 5.54 -1.20 1.95
N ALA A 200 6.73 -1.03 1.37
CA ALA A 200 7.67 -2.12 1.14
C ALA A 200 8.12 -2.80 2.45
N GLU A 201 8.32 -2.04 3.53
CA GLU A 201 8.63 -2.60 4.86
C GLU A 201 7.44 -3.40 5.42
N ILE A 202 6.21 -2.89 5.31
CA ILE A 202 4.99 -3.56 5.74
C ILE A 202 4.79 -4.87 4.94
N GLU A 203 4.96 -4.82 3.63
CA GLU A 203 4.87 -6.00 2.75
C GLU A 203 5.92 -7.05 3.11
N ALA A 204 7.17 -6.66 3.34
CA ALA A 204 8.24 -7.56 3.73
C ALA A 204 7.98 -8.23 5.10
N ALA A 205 7.51 -7.46 6.08
CA ALA A 205 7.15 -7.98 7.40
C ALA A 205 5.97 -8.96 7.30
N THR A 206 4.92 -8.59 6.56
CA THR A 206 3.74 -9.44 6.33
C THR A 206 4.11 -10.74 5.62
N ALA A 207 4.97 -10.69 4.60
CA ALA A 207 5.45 -11.87 3.88
C ALA A 207 6.28 -12.80 4.78
N ALA A 208 7.09 -12.25 5.69
CA ALA A 208 7.87 -13.03 6.65
C ALA A 208 6.94 -13.75 7.65
N ASP A 209 5.95 -13.09 8.20
CA ASP A 209 4.97 -13.66 9.13
C ASP A 209 4.12 -14.75 8.46
N LEU A 210 3.68 -14.52 7.22
CA LEU A 210 2.97 -15.52 6.42
C LEU A 210 3.81 -16.78 6.22
N ARG A 211 5.06 -16.63 5.81
CA ARG A 211 5.97 -17.74 5.59
C ARG A 211 6.17 -18.55 6.88
N GLN A 212 6.37 -17.87 8.01
CA GLN A 212 6.54 -18.51 9.30
C GLN A 212 5.27 -19.26 9.74
N GLY A 213 4.10 -18.66 9.56
CA GLY A 213 2.81 -19.28 9.84
C GLY A 213 2.54 -20.54 9.01
N ILE A 214 2.86 -20.52 7.71
CA ILE A 214 2.72 -21.69 6.82
C ILE A 214 3.68 -22.79 7.23
N ILE A 215 4.95 -22.49 7.53
CA ILE A 215 5.93 -23.47 7.99
C ILE A 215 5.47 -24.12 9.30
N PHE A 216 4.99 -23.33 10.25
CA PHE A 216 4.49 -23.84 11.53
C PHE A 216 3.27 -24.76 11.33
N ALA A 217 2.31 -24.38 10.50
CA ALA A 217 1.16 -25.22 10.18
C ALA A 217 1.55 -26.53 9.49
N ALA A 218 2.54 -26.50 8.58
CA ALA A 218 3.05 -27.69 7.92
C ALA A 218 3.76 -28.64 8.90
N LEU A 219 4.58 -28.10 9.82
CA LEU A 219 5.26 -28.90 10.86
C LEU A 219 4.26 -29.52 11.82
N LEU A 220 3.23 -28.77 12.23
CA LEU A 220 2.17 -29.31 13.12
C LEU A 220 1.38 -30.43 12.43
N GLY A 221 1.01 -30.22 11.15
CA GLY A 221 0.33 -31.23 10.33
C GLY A 221 1.17 -32.50 10.15
N LEU A 222 2.48 -32.34 9.91
CA LEU A 222 3.41 -33.46 9.80
C LEU A 222 3.54 -34.24 11.14
N ALA A 223 3.69 -33.52 12.26
CA ALA A 223 3.76 -34.14 13.58
C ALA A 223 2.49 -34.93 13.91
N LEU A 224 1.32 -34.36 13.65
CA LEU A 224 0.04 -35.05 13.84
C LEU A 224 -0.07 -36.29 12.95
N PHE A 225 0.32 -36.17 11.68
CA PHE A 225 0.34 -37.30 10.74
C PHE A 225 1.25 -38.44 11.24
N VAL A 226 2.46 -38.14 11.72
CA VAL A 226 3.40 -39.14 12.26
C VAL A 226 2.82 -39.83 13.50
N VAL A 227 2.20 -39.10 14.42
CA VAL A 227 1.56 -39.69 15.60
C VAL A 227 0.44 -40.67 15.21
N VAL A 228 -0.45 -40.25 14.31
CA VAL A 228 -1.55 -41.11 13.84
C VAL A 228 -1.02 -42.32 13.06
N ALA A 229 0.01 -42.14 12.25
CA ALA A 229 0.66 -43.23 11.52
C ALA A 229 1.28 -44.26 12.44
N LEU A 230 1.94 -43.81 13.53
CA LEU A 230 2.50 -44.71 14.57
C LEU A 230 1.39 -45.46 15.27
N VAL A 231 0.33 -44.85 15.69
CA VAL A 231 -0.81 -45.50 16.35
C VAL A 231 -1.46 -46.51 15.40
N ALA A 232 -1.71 -46.15 14.17
CA ALA A 232 -2.25 -47.05 13.16
C ALA A 232 -1.33 -48.24 12.88
N TYR A 233 -0.02 -48.03 12.78
CA TYR A 233 0.98 -49.10 12.61
C TYR A 233 0.96 -50.06 13.77
N VAL A 234 1.00 -49.60 15.02
CA VAL A 234 0.98 -50.44 16.23
C VAL A 234 -0.33 -51.25 16.28
N PHE A 235 -1.46 -50.61 16.01
CA PHE A 235 -2.78 -51.24 15.97
C PHE A 235 -2.86 -52.35 14.92
N VAL A 236 -2.48 -52.07 13.67
CA VAL A 236 -2.47 -53.06 12.58
C VAL A 236 -1.52 -54.23 12.90
N ARG A 237 -0.35 -53.95 13.43
CA ARG A 237 0.62 -54.99 13.81
C ARG A 237 0.08 -55.91 14.90
N ARG A 238 -0.63 -55.38 15.92
CA ARG A 238 -1.21 -56.16 17.01
C ARG A 238 -2.46 -56.97 16.60
N THR A 239 -3.28 -56.40 15.70
CA THR A 239 -4.57 -57.01 15.33
C THR A 239 -4.47 -57.96 14.13
N VAL A 240 -3.68 -57.60 13.12
CA VAL A 240 -3.58 -58.37 11.84
C VAL A 240 -2.35 -59.29 11.85
N GLY A 241 -1.35 -59.02 12.70
CA GLY A 241 -0.14 -59.85 12.80
C GLY A 241 -0.38 -61.33 13.18
N PRO A 242 -1.27 -61.67 14.11
CA PRO A 242 -1.55 -63.06 14.53
C PRO A 242 -2.23 -63.91 13.48
N ILE A 243 -2.99 -63.32 12.53
CA ILE A 243 -3.80 -64.04 11.53
C ILE A 243 -2.95 -64.83 10.49
N LYS A 244 -1.64 -64.58 10.41
CA LYS A 244 -0.72 -65.31 9.51
C LYS A 244 -0.11 -66.58 10.09
N ARG A 245 -0.47 -67.02 11.32
CA ARG A 245 0.09 -68.18 11.99
C ARG A 245 -0.89 -69.35 12.20
N THR A 246 -2.08 -69.27 11.58
CA THR A 246 -3.04 -70.36 11.42
C THR A 246 -3.19 -70.69 9.94
#